data_a2502a46d7444bdf5393c737c47cb9b1
#
_entry.id   a2502a46d7444bdf5393c737c47cb9b1
#
_cell.length_a   1.000
_cell.length_b   1.000
_cell.length_c   1.000
_cell.angle_alpha   90.00
_cell.angle_beta   90.00
_cell.angle_gamma   90.00
#
_symmetry.space_group_name_H-M   'P 1'
#
loop_
_entity.id
_entity.type
_entity.pdbx_description
1 polymer ?
#
loop_
_entity_poly.entity_id
_entity_poly.type
_entity_poly.pdbx_seq_one_letter_code
_entity_poly.pdbx_strand_id
1 'polypeptide(L)'
;VILSPWALSRAKQGIPTMLDYHTHVSKGSMFNTPNTFGIYVLERVFAWIERNGGLKGAIERNRAKAALLYGELDRSDFWHPHAHGGSRSVMNVTWRLADEGLEGIFLSEATASGLGGLKGHRSVGGIRASMYNGCPIESVEALVGFMRDFESRHG
;
A
#
# COMPACT_ATOMS: atom_id res chain seq x y z
N VAL A 1 11.02 -10.69 -13.53
CA VAL A 1 10.09 -10.80 -14.69
C VAL A 1 9.87 -12.27 -14.97
N ILE A 2 8.61 -12.69 -15.17
CA ILE A 2 8.25 -14.04 -15.60
C ILE A 2 7.80 -13.96 -17.06
N LEU A 3 8.43 -14.74 -17.93
CA LEU A 3 8.14 -14.75 -19.36
C LEU A 3 7.51 -16.09 -19.75
N SER A 4 6.37 -16.04 -20.46
CA SER A 4 5.85 -17.23 -21.13
C SER A 4 6.67 -17.54 -22.40
N PRO A 5 6.66 -18.79 -22.91
CA PRO A 5 7.29 -19.12 -24.19
C PRO A 5 6.77 -18.24 -25.34
N TRP A 6 5.49 -17.93 -25.34
CA TRP A 6 4.87 -17.04 -26.32
C TRP A 6 5.45 -15.61 -26.26
N ALA A 7 5.60 -15.05 -25.03
CA ALA A 7 6.18 -13.71 -24.86
C ALA A 7 7.65 -13.69 -25.31
N LEU A 8 8.43 -14.71 -24.94
CA LEU A 8 9.83 -14.83 -25.33
C LEU A 8 10.01 -14.95 -26.87
N SER A 9 9.15 -15.73 -27.55
CA SER A 9 9.22 -15.86 -29.02
C SER A 9 8.95 -14.56 -29.77
N ARG A 10 8.37 -13.56 -29.11
CA ARG A 10 8.09 -12.22 -29.67
C ARG A 10 9.04 -11.16 -29.15
N ALA A 11 9.94 -11.50 -28.23
CA ALA A 11 10.92 -10.57 -27.70
C ALA A 11 11.86 -10.09 -28.81
N LYS A 12 12.06 -8.78 -28.88
CA LYS A 12 12.94 -8.16 -29.89
C LYS A 12 14.38 -8.62 -29.67
N GLN A 13 15.05 -9.02 -30.76
CA GLN A 13 16.48 -9.34 -30.77
C GLN A 13 17.29 -8.17 -31.33
N GLY A 14 18.61 -8.21 -31.17
CA GLY A 14 19.51 -7.19 -31.69
C GLY A 14 19.40 -5.83 -30.99
N ILE A 15 18.93 -5.80 -29.80
CA ILE A 15 18.87 -4.64 -28.89
C ILE A 15 20.03 -4.72 -27.88
N PRO A 16 20.35 -3.64 -27.12
CA PRO A 16 21.40 -3.68 -26.11
C PRO A 16 21.24 -4.88 -25.17
N THR A 17 22.36 -5.55 -24.88
CA THR A 17 22.44 -6.82 -24.15
C THR A 17 21.57 -6.87 -22.87
N MET A 18 21.58 -5.80 -22.08
CA MET A 18 20.83 -5.73 -20.83
C MET A 18 19.31 -5.60 -21.02
N LEU A 19 18.87 -5.22 -22.20
CA LEU A 19 17.45 -5.09 -22.55
C LEU A 19 16.92 -6.34 -23.28
N ASP A 20 17.81 -7.24 -23.71
CA ASP A 20 17.45 -8.47 -24.43
C ASP A 20 17.12 -9.61 -23.48
N TYR A 21 15.85 -9.99 -23.42
CA TYR A 21 15.39 -11.11 -22.61
C TYR A 21 16.06 -12.45 -22.95
N HIS A 22 16.48 -12.67 -24.22
CA HIS A 22 17.17 -13.90 -24.60
C HIS A 22 18.53 -14.03 -23.89
N THR A 23 19.25 -12.92 -23.68
CA THR A 23 20.48 -12.89 -22.90
C THR A 23 20.27 -13.46 -21.50
N HIS A 24 19.23 -12.99 -20.80
CA HIS A 24 18.93 -13.41 -19.44
C HIS A 24 18.41 -14.85 -19.37
N VAL A 25 17.55 -15.23 -20.31
CA VAL A 25 16.99 -16.60 -20.37
C VAL A 25 18.10 -17.62 -20.63
N SER A 26 19.02 -17.37 -21.60
CA SER A 26 20.13 -18.27 -21.92
C SER A 26 21.10 -18.52 -20.77
N LYS A 27 21.11 -17.64 -19.76
CA LYS A 27 21.94 -17.72 -18.56
C LYS A 27 21.13 -18.07 -17.28
N GLY A 28 19.92 -18.60 -17.43
CA GLY A 28 19.07 -18.95 -16.29
C GLY A 28 18.82 -17.80 -15.33
N SER A 29 18.70 -16.58 -15.86
CA SER A 29 18.56 -15.31 -15.12
C SER A 29 19.82 -14.89 -14.34
N MET A 30 20.97 -15.53 -14.57
CA MET A 30 22.24 -15.30 -13.87
C MET A 30 23.29 -14.63 -14.76
N PHE A 31 22.85 -13.81 -15.74
CA PHE A 31 23.80 -13.08 -16.59
C PHE A 31 24.62 -12.08 -15.77
N ASN A 32 23.99 -11.42 -14.80
CA ASN A 32 24.66 -10.58 -13.81
C ASN A 32 24.57 -11.23 -12.43
N THR A 33 25.40 -10.79 -11.49
CA THR A 33 25.31 -11.15 -10.08
C THR A 33 23.92 -10.73 -9.55
N PRO A 34 23.11 -11.66 -9.03
CA PRO A 34 21.79 -11.36 -8.50
C PRO A 34 21.88 -10.56 -7.19
N ASN A 35 20.83 -9.82 -6.88
CA ASN A 35 20.67 -9.19 -5.56
C ASN A 35 20.36 -10.27 -4.51
N THR A 36 21.39 -10.99 -4.07
CA THR A 36 21.27 -12.12 -3.14
C THR A 36 20.62 -11.72 -1.81
N PHE A 37 20.97 -10.54 -1.28
CA PHE A 37 20.37 -10.05 -0.04
C PHE A 37 18.87 -9.77 -0.21
N GLY A 38 18.46 -9.12 -1.32
CA GLY A 38 17.05 -8.89 -1.61
C GLY A 38 16.26 -10.18 -1.78
N ILE A 39 16.84 -11.20 -2.41
CA ILE A 39 16.22 -12.52 -2.57
C ILE A 39 16.08 -13.21 -1.19
N TYR A 40 17.09 -13.14 -0.33
CA TYR A 40 17.02 -13.65 1.02
C TYR A 40 15.90 -12.99 1.85
N VAL A 41 15.80 -11.64 1.81
CA VAL A 41 14.75 -10.92 2.51
C VAL A 41 13.37 -11.30 1.97
N LEU A 42 13.24 -11.44 0.64
CA LEU A 42 11.98 -11.84 0.01
C LEU A 42 11.54 -13.24 0.47
N GLU A 43 12.48 -14.20 0.57
CA GLU A 43 12.18 -15.54 1.11
C GLU A 43 11.67 -15.45 2.56
N ARG A 44 12.31 -14.64 3.41
CA ARG A 44 11.84 -14.43 4.79
C ARG A 44 10.44 -13.83 4.87
N VAL A 45 10.12 -12.88 3.99
CA VAL A 45 8.77 -12.29 3.90
C VAL A 45 7.74 -13.33 3.46
N PHE A 46 8.05 -14.15 2.46
CA PHE A 46 7.15 -15.22 2.04
C PHE A 46 6.91 -16.26 3.14
N ALA A 47 7.96 -16.70 3.82
CA ALA A 47 7.83 -17.60 4.97
C ALA A 47 7.00 -16.98 6.11
N TRP A 48 7.10 -15.66 6.32
CA TRP A 48 6.24 -14.96 7.28
C TRP A 48 4.77 -14.95 6.82
N ILE A 49 4.51 -14.68 5.54
CA ILE A 49 3.14 -14.71 4.98
C ILE A 49 2.53 -16.11 5.15
N GLU A 50 3.27 -17.17 4.82
CA GLU A 50 2.81 -18.54 4.95
C GLU A 50 2.46 -18.91 6.39
N ARG A 51 3.33 -18.59 7.36
CA ARG A 51 3.07 -18.82 8.79
C ARG A 51 1.85 -18.05 9.33
N ASN A 52 1.47 -16.95 8.66
CA ASN A 52 0.32 -16.13 9.01
C ASN A 52 -0.92 -16.39 8.15
N GLY A 53 -1.12 -17.62 7.69
CA GLY A 53 -2.31 -18.06 6.96
C GLY A 53 -2.23 -17.87 5.44
N GLY A 54 -1.02 -17.68 4.91
CA GLY A 54 -0.76 -17.58 3.48
C GLY A 54 -1.47 -16.39 2.82
N LEU A 55 -1.72 -16.51 1.53
CA LEU A 55 -2.41 -15.47 0.76
C LEU A 55 -3.84 -15.21 1.29
N LYS A 56 -4.57 -16.25 1.69
CA LYS A 56 -5.93 -16.12 2.24
C LYS A 56 -5.91 -15.27 3.52
N GLY A 57 -5.05 -15.59 4.47
CA GLY A 57 -4.92 -14.81 5.71
C GLY A 57 -4.49 -13.36 5.46
N ALA A 58 -3.59 -13.11 4.49
CA ALA A 58 -3.21 -11.76 4.10
C ALA A 58 -4.39 -10.96 3.54
N ILE A 59 -5.20 -11.58 2.66
CA ILE A 59 -6.42 -10.97 2.10
C ILE A 59 -7.42 -10.62 3.21
N GLU A 60 -7.68 -11.54 4.12
CA GLU A 60 -8.63 -11.35 5.23
C GLU A 60 -8.19 -10.19 6.14
N ARG A 61 -6.92 -10.15 6.56
CA ARG A 61 -6.37 -9.05 7.36
C ARG A 61 -6.46 -7.69 6.66
N ASN A 62 -6.13 -7.65 5.38
CA ASN A 62 -6.17 -6.39 4.63
C ASN A 62 -7.60 -5.90 4.42
N ARG A 63 -8.55 -6.81 4.18
CA ARG A 63 -9.98 -6.47 4.11
C ARG A 63 -10.52 -5.95 5.43
N ALA A 64 -10.14 -6.57 6.56
CA ALA A 64 -10.56 -6.10 7.89
C ALA A 64 -10.06 -4.67 8.16
N LYS A 65 -8.78 -4.39 7.90
CA LYS A 65 -8.22 -3.03 8.02
C LYS A 65 -8.94 -2.02 7.12
N ALA A 66 -9.16 -2.38 5.87
CA ALA A 66 -9.85 -1.50 4.92
C ALA A 66 -11.31 -1.25 5.33
N ALA A 67 -12.04 -2.29 5.76
CA ALA A 67 -13.41 -2.15 6.23
C ALA A 67 -13.51 -1.21 7.45
N LEU A 68 -12.57 -1.30 8.39
CA LEU A 68 -12.53 -0.44 9.56
C LEU A 68 -12.34 1.04 9.16
N LEU A 69 -11.36 1.35 8.32
CA LEU A 69 -11.07 2.73 7.93
C LEU A 69 -12.15 3.31 6.99
N TYR A 70 -12.61 2.55 6.00
CA TYR A 70 -13.68 3.03 5.12
C TYR A 70 -15.02 3.17 5.87
N GLY A 71 -15.28 2.29 6.85
CA GLY A 71 -16.45 2.44 7.71
C GLY A 71 -16.47 3.77 8.47
N GLU A 72 -15.30 4.24 8.92
CA GLU A 72 -15.18 5.55 9.54
C GLU A 72 -15.34 6.69 8.53
N LEU A 73 -14.69 6.58 7.37
CA LEU A 73 -14.77 7.58 6.31
C LEU A 73 -16.19 7.76 5.74
N ASP A 74 -16.97 6.69 5.72
CA ASP A 74 -18.36 6.72 5.22
C ASP A 74 -19.41 7.10 6.29
N ARG A 75 -18.98 7.29 7.55
CA ARG A 75 -19.85 7.57 8.69
C ARG A 75 -20.43 8.99 8.67
N SER A 76 -19.67 9.94 8.17
CA SER A 76 -20.06 11.35 8.17
C SER A 76 -19.51 12.09 6.96
N ASP A 77 -20.13 13.22 6.63
CA ASP A 77 -19.70 14.11 5.56
C ASP A 77 -18.44 14.95 5.92
N PHE A 78 -17.88 14.76 7.11
CA PHE A 78 -16.61 15.38 7.50
C PHE A 78 -15.43 14.82 6.73
N TRP A 79 -15.53 13.56 6.28
CA TRP A 79 -14.51 12.83 5.55
C TRP A 79 -14.92 12.60 4.10
N HIS A 80 -14.06 12.96 3.17
CA HIS A 80 -14.30 12.79 1.72
C HIS A 80 -13.35 11.74 1.13
N PRO A 81 -13.72 10.44 1.10
CA PRO A 81 -12.92 9.40 0.43
C PRO A 81 -12.72 9.74 -1.04
N HIS A 82 -11.47 9.64 -1.52
CA HIS A 82 -11.15 9.93 -2.93
C HIS A 82 -11.67 8.84 -3.88
N ALA A 83 -11.64 7.58 -3.47
CA ALA A 83 -12.03 6.44 -4.31
C ALA A 83 -13.52 6.10 -4.14
N HIS A 84 -14.24 5.95 -5.26
CA HIS A 84 -15.59 5.41 -5.27
C HIS A 84 -15.62 3.94 -4.79
N GLY A 85 -16.73 3.49 -4.21
CA GLY A 85 -16.88 2.19 -3.56
C GLY A 85 -16.36 1.00 -4.37
N GLY A 86 -16.61 0.96 -5.68
CA GLY A 86 -16.14 -0.13 -6.57
C GLY A 86 -14.64 -0.09 -6.93
N SER A 87 -13.91 0.98 -6.55
CA SER A 87 -12.49 1.20 -6.89
C SER A 87 -11.61 1.38 -5.65
N ARG A 88 -12.11 1.02 -4.47
CA ARG A 88 -11.40 1.18 -3.19
C ARG A 88 -10.24 0.20 -3.04
N SER A 89 -9.05 0.72 -2.74
CA SER A 89 -7.89 -0.10 -2.41
C SER A 89 -7.98 -0.61 -0.97
N VAL A 90 -7.60 -1.88 -0.75
CA VAL A 90 -7.45 -2.44 0.61
C VAL A 90 -6.08 -2.16 1.22
N MET A 91 -5.19 -1.48 0.50
CA MET A 91 -3.79 -1.22 0.90
C MET A 91 -3.49 0.25 1.12
N ASN A 92 -4.04 1.14 0.27
CA ASN A 92 -3.84 2.57 0.35
C ASN A 92 -5.19 3.26 0.31
N VAL A 93 -5.55 3.89 1.41
CA VAL A 93 -6.77 4.67 1.53
C VAL A 93 -6.43 6.14 1.50
N THR A 94 -7.11 6.89 0.62
CA THR A 94 -6.90 8.32 0.46
C THR A 94 -8.20 9.07 0.66
N TRP A 95 -8.12 10.21 1.35
CA TRP A 95 -9.28 11.06 1.61
C TRP A 95 -8.88 12.52 1.80
N ARG A 96 -9.87 13.39 1.80
CA ARG A 96 -9.76 14.78 2.24
C ARG A 96 -10.72 15.06 3.39
N LEU A 97 -10.53 16.17 4.04
CA LEU A 97 -11.52 16.72 4.95
C LEU A 97 -12.50 17.62 4.15
N ALA A 98 -13.74 17.75 4.63
CA ALA A 98 -14.72 18.67 4.04
C ALA A 98 -14.20 20.11 4.04
N ASP A 99 -13.55 20.52 5.13
CA ASP A 99 -12.72 21.74 5.17
C ASP A 99 -11.23 21.36 4.96
N GLU A 100 -10.73 21.59 3.74
CA GLU A 100 -9.32 21.35 3.41
C GLU A 100 -8.34 22.19 4.27
N GLY A 101 -8.80 23.30 4.86
CA GLY A 101 -8.00 24.13 5.78
C GLY A 101 -7.60 23.38 7.05
N LEU A 102 -8.36 22.36 7.45
CA LEU A 102 -8.06 21.51 8.61
C LEU A 102 -7.02 20.41 8.33
N GLU A 103 -6.70 20.10 7.07
CA GLU A 103 -5.77 19.00 6.73
C GLU A 103 -4.38 19.17 7.37
N GLY A 104 -3.87 20.40 7.41
CA GLY A 104 -2.59 20.72 8.05
C GLY A 104 -2.61 20.48 9.56
N ILE A 105 -3.71 20.85 10.20
CA ILE A 105 -3.92 20.66 11.66
C ILE A 105 -4.03 19.17 11.94
N PHE A 106 -4.86 18.44 11.17
CA PHE A 106 -5.00 16.99 11.28
C PHE A 106 -3.66 16.27 11.22
N LEU A 107 -2.84 16.56 10.20
CA LEU A 107 -1.53 15.93 10.02
C LEU A 107 -0.55 16.24 11.16
N SER A 108 -0.59 17.46 11.68
CA SER A 108 0.25 17.88 12.82
C SER A 108 -0.14 17.15 14.10
N GLU A 109 -1.44 17.13 14.44
CA GLU A 109 -1.95 16.49 15.65
C GLU A 109 -1.81 14.95 15.56
N ALA A 110 -2.06 14.36 14.39
CA ALA A 110 -1.83 12.93 14.15
C ALA A 110 -0.38 12.54 14.40
N THR A 111 0.56 13.34 13.88
CA THR A 111 2.00 13.14 14.11
C THR A 111 2.36 13.25 15.60
N ALA A 112 1.82 14.24 16.29
CA ALA A 112 2.01 14.40 17.74
C ALA A 112 1.44 13.23 18.55
N SER A 113 0.39 12.57 18.04
CA SER A 113 -0.23 11.36 18.60
C SER A 113 0.47 10.06 18.17
N GLY A 114 1.62 10.12 17.49
CA GLY A 114 2.37 8.95 17.04
C GLY A 114 1.88 8.34 15.72
N LEU A 115 0.91 8.97 15.03
CA LEU A 115 0.36 8.52 13.74
C LEU A 115 1.11 9.19 12.58
N GLY A 116 2.31 8.68 12.28
CA GLY A 116 3.15 9.22 11.23
C GLY A 116 2.80 8.75 9.81
N GLY A 117 3.28 9.49 8.79
CA GLY A 117 3.21 9.06 7.39
C GLY A 117 1.84 9.23 6.71
N LEU A 118 0.93 10.01 7.28
CA LEU A 118 -0.43 10.21 6.77
C LEU A 118 -0.55 11.26 5.66
N LYS A 119 0.49 12.06 5.41
CA LYS A 119 0.46 13.07 4.34
C LYS A 119 0.23 12.43 2.97
N GLY A 120 -0.72 12.95 2.22
CA GLY A 120 -1.04 12.52 0.86
C GLY A 120 0.10 12.74 -0.14
N HIS A 121 -0.05 12.20 -1.35
CA HIS A 121 0.97 12.35 -2.37
C HIS A 121 1.09 13.82 -2.81
N ARG A 122 2.32 14.29 -3.04
CA ARG A 122 2.61 15.70 -3.38
C ARG A 122 1.83 16.25 -4.59
N SER A 123 1.40 15.38 -5.52
CA SER A 123 0.63 15.77 -6.70
C SER A 123 -0.88 15.80 -6.47
N VAL A 124 -1.39 15.18 -5.40
CA VAL A 124 -2.83 15.03 -5.12
C VAL A 124 -3.22 15.78 -3.85
N GLY A 125 -2.31 15.84 -2.85
CA GLY A 125 -2.61 16.39 -1.55
C GLY A 125 -3.44 15.45 -0.67
N GLY A 126 -4.14 16.02 0.31
CA GLY A 126 -4.99 15.28 1.22
C GLY A 126 -4.25 14.37 2.18
N ILE A 127 -4.94 13.35 2.62
CA ILE A 127 -4.47 12.38 3.60
C ILE A 127 -4.41 11.00 2.97
N ARG A 128 -3.44 10.18 3.39
CA ARG A 128 -3.24 8.81 2.90
C ARG A 128 -2.80 7.89 4.03
N ALA A 129 -3.53 6.83 4.25
CA ALA A 129 -3.10 5.71 5.08
C ALA A 129 -2.57 4.55 4.22
N SER A 130 -1.30 4.19 4.42
CA SER A 130 -0.65 3.05 3.75
C SER A 130 -0.68 1.84 4.69
N MET A 131 -1.68 0.98 4.51
CA MET A 131 -1.97 -0.17 5.38
C MET A 131 -1.44 -1.48 4.79
N TYR A 132 -0.14 -1.53 4.46
CA TYR A 132 0.48 -2.72 3.87
C TYR A 132 0.39 -3.96 4.78
N ASN A 133 0.85 -5.12 4.27
CA ASN A 133 0.75 -6.40 4.99
C ASN A 133 1.39 -6.37 6.38
N GLY A 134 2.45 -5.60 6.57
CA GLY A 134 3.12 -5.44 7.86
C GLY A 134 2.47 -4.44 8.82
N CYS A 135 1.44 -3.68 8.38
CA CYS A 135 0.69 -2.78 9.26
C CYS A 135 -0.30 -3.58 10.10
N PRO A 136 -0.19 -3.57 11.43
CA PRO A 136 -1.14 -4.28 12.30
C PRO A 136 -2.50 -3.56 12.33
N ILE A 137 -3.56 -4.30 12.67
CA ILE A 137 -4.92 -3.73 12.73
C ILE A 137 -5.04 -2.66 13.81
N GLU A 138 -4.32 -2.80 14.90
CA GLU A 138 -4.28 -1.87 16.04
C GLU A 138 -3.82 -0.47 15.62
N SER A 139 -2.94 -0.37 14.60
CA SER A 139 -2.55 0.93 14.03
C SER A 139 -3.72 1.61 13.31
N VAL A 140 -4.58 0.83 12.67
CA VAL A 140 -5.78 1.36 11.99
C VAL A 140 -6.86 1.72 13.01
N GLU A 141 -7.02 0.93 14.07
CA GLU A 141 -7.90 1.24 15.20
C GLU A 141 -7.49 2.55 15.89
N ALA A 142 -6.20 2.73 16.14
CA ALA A 142 -5.67 3.98 16.71
C ALA A 142 -5.95 5.18 15.79
N LEU A 143 -5.78 5.02 14.48
CA LEU A 143 -6.11 6.07 13.51
C LEU A 143 -7.60 6.41 13.53
N VAL A 144 -8.48 5.41 13.52
CA VAL A 144 -9.94 5.62 13.57
C VAL A 144 -10.36 6.30 14.88
N GLY A 145 -9.77 5.90 16.01
CA GLY A 145 -9.99 6.57 17.29
C GLY A 145 -9.60 8.05 17.24
N PHE A 146 -8.41 8.33 16.71
CA PHE A 146 -7.94 9.70 16.52
C PHE A 146 -8.85 10.51 15.57
N MET A 147 -9.31 9.91 14.47
CA MET A 147 -10.23 10.57 13.53
C MET A 147 -11.53 11.01 14.22
N ARG A 148 -12.14 10.15 15.04
CA ARG A 148 -13.36 10.48 15.81
C ARG A 148 -13.13 11.61 16.79
N ASP A 149 -12.03 11.57 17.53
CA ASP A 149 -11.68 12.64 18.47
C ASP A 149 -11.42 13.97 17.76
N PHE A 150 -10.75 13.92 16.61
CA PHE A 150 -10.51 15.11 15.80
C PHE A 150 -11.82 15.70 15.25
N GLU A 151 -12.69 14.88 14.68
CA GLU A 151 -14.00 15.31 14.18
C GLU A 151 -14.86 15.92 15.31
N SER A 152 -14.86 15.33 16.51
CA SER A 152 -15.62 15.86 17.65
C SER A 152 -15.19 17.25 18.11
N ARG A 153 -13.93 17.65 17.79
CA ARG A 153 -13.37 18.97 18.17
C ARG A 153 -13.46 20.01 17.05
N HIS A 154 -13.59 19.58 15.81
CA HIS A 154 -13.47 20.45 14.63
C HIS A 154 -14.67 20.35 13.65
N GLY A 155 -15.60 19.40 13.88
CA GLY A 155 -16.80 19.16 13.06
C GLY A 155 -18.06 19.88 13.51
#